data_ddc839bc28a4ba1bdbfab58fa50cd0e4
#
_entry.id   ddc839bc28a4ba1bdbfab58fa50cd0e4
#
_cell.length_a   1.000
_cell.length_b   1.000
_cell.length_c   1.000
_cell.angle_alpha   90.00
_cell.angle_beta   90.00
_cell.angle_gamma   90.00
#
_symmetry.space_group_name_H-M   'P 1'
#
loop_
_entity.id
_entity.type
_entity.pdbx_description
1 polymer ?
#
loop_
_entity_poly.entity_id
_entity_poly.type
_entity_poly.pdbx_seq_one_letter_code
_entity_poly.pdbx_strand_id
1 'polypeptide(L)'
;LDKLIHISGVRHAYQTAAGPLPVLDGLEISVPEGGFVAVVGPSGCGKSTLTKLIAGLMKPDEGEVWLHGERVKSPRSTVGMAFQNPVLLEWRTILKNVMLPLEIVPTKLTKKEQEDRARYLLSLVGLSGFEDKRPSELSGGMRQRASLCRSLVHQPEVLILDEPFGALDAFTREDLWQTMHQVKEKEPFTGVLITHDLRESIFLADQVVVLSQRPARTQYVLDVPQTGPRDLDHLYTPEAAEMLAILRHQIEVAQGRAPAGDTTPAAAE
;
A
#
# COMPACT_ATOMS: atom_id res chain seq x y z
N LEU A 1 19.73 3.76 -7.50
CA LEU A 1 19.00 3.10 -6.40
C LEU A 1 18.57 1.74 -6.91
N ASP A 2 18.92 0.67 -6.20
CA ASP A 2 18.50 -0.68 -6.54
C ASP A 2 16.97 -0.77 -6.40
N LYS A 3 16.32 -1.34 -7.42
CA LYS A 3 14.87 -1.51 -7.44
C LYS A 3 14.53 -2.74 -6.61
N LEU A 4 13.80 -2.59 -5.51
CA LEU A 4 13.33 -3.73 -4.73
C LEU A 4 12.14 -4.42 -5.41
N ILE A 5 11.19 -3.62 -5.96
CA ILE A 5 10.07 -4.14 -6.74
C ILE A 5 10.22 -3.67 -8.17
N HIS A 6 10.14 -4.60 -9.11
CA HIS A 6 10.11 -4.28 -10.53
C HIS A 6 9.03 -5.10 -11.23
N ILE A 7 8.12 -4.39 -11.89
CA ILE A 7 7.02 -4.94 -12.68
C ILE A 7 7.30 -4.54 -14.11
N SER A 8 7.47 -5.53 -14.98
CA SER A 8 7.86 -5.29 -16.37
C SER A 8 6.94 -5.99 -17.36
N GLY A 9 6.30 -5.20 -18.22
CA GLY A 9 5.46 -5.66 -19.32
C GLY A 9 4.28 -6.53 -18.89
N VAL A 10 3.78 -6.36 -17.66
CA VAL A 10 2.79 -7.27 -17.07
C VAL A 10 1.44 -7.14 -17.76
N ARG A 11 0.94 -8.27 -18.29
CA ARG A 11 -0.42 -8.46 -18.80
C ARG A 11 -1.16 -9.49 -17.98
N HIS A 12 -2.46 -9.27 -17.78
CA HIS A 12 -3.31 -10.22 -17.11
C HIS A 12 -4.77 -10.07 -17.51
N ALA A 13 -5.45 -11.19 -17.76
CA ALA A 13 -6.88 -11.27 -18.06
C ALA A 13 -7.56 -12.33 -17.20
N TYR A 14 -8.72 -12.00 -16.65
CA TYR A 14 -9.57 -12.99 -15.99
C TYR A 14 -10.37 -13.78 -17.00
N GLN A 15 -10.49 -15.09 -16.83
CA GLN A 15 -11.41 -15.91 -17.59
C GLN A 15 -12.82 -15.74 -17.03
N THR A 16 -13.76 -15.32 -17.87
CA THR A 16 -15.17 -15.15 -17.51
C THR A 16 -16.05 -15.99 -18.43
N ALA A 17 -17.32 -16.16 -18.06
CA ALA A 17 -18.30 -16.85 -18.92
C ALA A 17 -18.49 -16.18 -20.29
N ALA A 18 -18.21 -14.86 -20.38
CA ALA A 18 -18.30 -14.08 -21.63
C ALA A 18 -16.95 -14.03 -22.41
N GLY A 19 -15.94 -14.76 -21.95
CA GLY A 19 -14.59 -14.77 -22.53
C GLY A 19 -13.54 -14.06 -21.66
N PRO A 20 -12.30 -13.91 -22.14
CA PRO A 20 -11.23 -13.25 -21.42
C PRO A 20 -11.52 -11.77 -21.19
N LEU A 21 -11.34 -11.32 -19.97
CA LEU A 21 -11.49 -9.94 -19.54
C LEU A 21 -10.11 -9.35 -19.25
N PRO A 22 -9.49 -8.61 -20.19
CA PRO A 22 -8.20 -7.98 -19.97
C PRO A 22 -8.29 -6.96 -18.84
N VAL A 23 -7.36 -7.02 -17.88
CA VAL A 23 -7.31 -6.12 -16.71
C VAL A 23 -6.03 -5.31 -16.70
N LEU A 24 -4.89 -5.90 -17.03
CA LEU A 24 -3.60 -5.22 -17.13
C LEU A 24 -3.03 -5.46 -18.54
N ASP A 25 -2.39 -4.42 -19.11
CA ASP A 25 -1.81 -4.48 -20.46
C ASP A 25 -0.47 -3.75 -20.53
N GLY A 26 0.63 -4.47 -20.35
CA GLY A 26 1.97 -3.93 -20.43
C GLY A 26 2.31 -2.98 -19.27
N LEU A 27 1.89 -3.34 -18.05
CA LEU A 27 2.11 -2.51 -16.87
C LEU A 27 3.61 -2.48 -16.50
N GLU A 28 4.11 -1.26 -16.27
CA GLU A 28 5.48 -0.99 -15.83
C GLU A 28 5.44 -0.18 -14.53
N ILE A 29 6.01 -0.71 -13.44
CA ILE A 29 6.18 -0.01 -12.16
C ILE A 29 7.49 -0.44 -11.53
N SER A 30 8.22 0.53 -10.94
CA SER A 30 9.44 0.25 -10.19
C SER A 30 9.37 0.95 -8.84
N VAL A 31 9.71 0.23 -7.77
CA VAL A 31 9.78 0.78 -6.40
C VAL A 31 11.21 0.60 -5.89
N PRO A 32 11.93 1.68 -5.56
CA PRO A 32 13.26 1.57 -4.98
C PRO A 32 13.19 0.96 -3.57
N GLU A 33 14.29 0.40 -3.12
CA GLU A 33 14.41 -0.10 -1.75
C GLU A 33 14.18 1.04 -0.74
N GLY A 34 13.36 0.77 0.29
CA GLY A 34 12.93 1.76 1.28
C GLY A 34 11.95 2.81 0.74
N GLY A 35 11.65 2.81 -0.56
CA GLY A 35 10.69 3.73 -1.17
C GLY A 35 9.23 3.40 -0.80
N PHE A 36 8.36 4.39 -0.95
CA PHE A 36 6.92 4.23 -0.75
C PHE A 36 6.19 4.73 -2.00
N VAL A 37 5.55 3.84 -2.73
CA VAL A 37 4.83 4.16 -3.96
C VAL A 37 3.32 4.00 -3.75
N ALA A 38 2.57 5.05 -4.05
CA ALA A 38 1.12 4.97 -4.12
C ALA A 38 0.65 4.68 -5.55
N VAL A 39 -0.33 3.81 -5.70
CA VAL A 39 -0.98 3.51 -6.98
C VAL A 39 -2.43 3.96 -6.90
N VAL A 40 -2.77 4.91 -7.74
CA VAL A 40 -4.12 5.48 -7.84
C VAL A 40 -4.70 5.21 -9.23
N GLY A 41 -6.01 5.36 -9.39
CA GLY A 41 -6.66 5.18 -10.68
C GLY A 41 -8.14 4.87 -10.57
N PRO A 42 -8.87 4.79 -11.69
CA PRO A 42 -10.30 4.54 -11.72
C PRO A 42 -10.70 3.26 -10.98
N SER A 43 -11.95 3.22 -10.48
CA SER A 43 -12.49 2.00 -9.87
C SER A 43 -12.53 0.86 -10.89
N GLY A 44 -12.11 -0.34 -10.46
CA GLY A 44 -12.09 -1.53 -11.33
C GLY A 44 -11.00 -1.55 -12.40
N CYS A 45 -10.03 -0.62 -12.39
CA CYS A 45 -8.95 -0.62 -13.39
C CYS A 45 -7.93 -1.76 -13.21
N GLY A 46 -7.85 -2.41 -12.02
CA GLY A 46 -6.94 -3.53 -11.81
C GLY A 46 -5.99 -3.38 -10.61
N LYS A 47 -6.18 -2.36 -9.76
CA LYS A 47 -5.32 -2.11 -8.58
C LYS A 47 -5.19 -3.32 -7.66
N SER A 48 -6.29 -3.96 -7.28
CA SER A 48 -6.24 -5.18 -6.44
C SER A 48 -5.72 -6.42 -7.19
N THR A 49 -5.71 -6.42 -8.53
CA THR A 49 -5.00 -7.43 -9.31
C THR A 49 -3.50 -7.23 -9.18
N LEU A 50 -3.04 -5.99 -9.27
CA LEU A 50 -1.65 -5.62 -9.07
C LEU A 50 -1.12 -6.05 -7.69
N THR A 51 -1.88 -5.80 -6.60
CA THR A 51 -1.47 -6.24 -5.25
C THR A 51 -1.29 -7.75 -5.16
N LYS A 52 -2.20 -8.52 -5.77
CA LYS A 52 -2.11 -10.00 -5.80
C LYS A 52 -0.91 -10.49 -6.60
N LEU A 53 -0.53 -9.82 -7.69
CA LEU A 53 0.64 -10.14 -8.48
C LEU A 53 1.94 -9.87 -7.70
N ILE A 54 2.04 -8.71 -7.04
CA ILE A 54 3.21 -8.37 -6.20
C ILE A 54 3.33 -9.35 -5.02
N ALA A 55 2.21 -9.68 -4.39
CA ALA A 55 2.18 -10.64 -3.28
C ALA A 55 2.45 -12.09 -3.69
N GLY A 56 2.50 -12.39 -5.01
CA GLY A 56 2.67 -13.76 -5.53
C GLY A 56 1.44 -14.65 -5.35
N LEU A 57 0.28 -14.05 -5.04
CA LEU A 57 -1.02 -14.75 -4.92
C LEU A 57 -1.62 -15.06 -6.30
N MET A 58 -1.09 -14.42 -7.34
CA MET A 58 -1.50 -14.58 -8.72
C MET A 58 -0.27 -14.49 -9.63
N LYS A 59 -0.31 -15.17 -10.78
CA LYS A 59 0.73 -15.06 -11.80
C LYS A 59 0.25 -14.18 -12.94
N PRO A 60 1.11 -13.37 -13.54
CA PRO A 60 0.77 -12.66 -14.77
C PRO A 60 0.68 -13.66 -15.94
N ASP A 61 -0.12 -13.32 -16.96
CA ASP A 61 -0.19 -14.10 -18.20
C ASP A 61 1.05 -13.83 -19.07
N GLU A 62 1.52 -12.57 -19.11
CA GLU A 62 2.75 -12.14 -19.75
C GLU A 62 3.49 -11.13 -18.87
N GLY A 63 4.78 -10.93 -19.14
CA GLY A 63 5.64 -10.08 -18.33
C GLY A 63 6.03 -10.72 -17.01
N GLU A 64 6.64 -9.93 -16.13
CA GLU A 64 7.26 -10.46 -14.92
C GLU A 64 7.15 -9.48 -13.76
N VAL A 65 7.05 -10.03 -12.55
CA VAL A 65 7.17 -9.30 -11.29
C VAL A 65 8.41 -9.80 -10.56
N TRP A 66 9.25 -8.87 -10.15
CA TRP A 66 10.51 -9.15 -9.46
C TRP A 66 10.50 -8.49 -8.08
N LEU A 67 10.95 -9.22 -7.09
CA LEU A 67 11.22 -8.72 -5.75
C LEU A 67 12.66 -9.05 -5.41
N HIS A 68 13.45 -8.02 -5.04
CA HIS A 68 14.86 -8.18 -4.65
C HIS A 68 15.71 -8.95 -5.70
N GLY A 69 15.48 -8.63 -6.98
CA GLY A 69 16.18 -9.30 -8.10
C GLY A 69 15.73 -10.73 -8.38
N GLU A 70 14.71 -11.24 -7.68
CA GLU A 70 14.16 -12.56 -7.91
C GLU A 70 12.72 -12.50 -8.43
N ARG A 71 12.43 -13.33 -9.44
CA ARG A 71 11.07 -13.41 -10.00
C ARG A 71 10.08 -13.96 -8.99
N VAL A 72 8.94 -13.28 -8.85
CA VAL A 72 7.82 -13.71 -7.99
C VAL A 72 7.06 -14.84 -8.67
N LYS A 73 7.09 -16.04 -8.07
CA LYS A 73 6.40 -17.24 -8.58
C LYS A 73 5.32 -17.75 -7.62
N SER A 74 5.40 -17.36 -6.36
CA SER A 74 4.51 -17.77 -5.26
C SER A 74 4.60 -16.74 -4.13
N PRO A 75 3.68 -16.76 -3.14
CA PRO A 75 3.75 -15.92 -1.96
C PRO A 75 5.09 -16.06 -1.22
N ARG A 76 5.60 -14.93 -0.69
CA ARG A 76 6.86 -14.86 0.03
C ARG A 76 6.63 -14.38 1.46
N SER A 77 7.38 -14.93 2.39
CA SER A 77 7.36 -14.52 3.80
C SER A 77 7.92 -13.12 4.03
N THR A 78 8.64 -12.55 3.04
CA THR A 78 9.16 -11.18 3.08
C THR A 78 8.13 -10.13 2.69
N VAL A 79 6.90 -10.53 2.37
CA VAL A 79 5.80 -9.63 1.99
C VAL A 79 4.74 -9.61 3.08
N GLY A 80 4.52 -8.43 3.66
CA GLY A 80 3.37 -8.14 4.52
C GLY A 80 2.22 -7.54 3.73
N MET A 81 0.97 -7.82 4.13
CA MET A 81 -0.20 -7.27 3.45
C MET A 81 -1.25 -6.82 4.45
N ALA A 82 -1.71 -5.57 4.32
CA ALA A 82 -2.85 -5.04 5.05
C ALA A 82 -3.99 -4.72 4.07
N PHE A 83 -5.20 -5.14 4.43
CA PHE A 83 -6.39 -5.01 3.60
C PHE A 83 -7.30 -3.88 4.08
N GLN A 84 -8.20 -3.45 3.23
CA GLN A 84 -9.25 -2.48 3.56
C GLN A 84 -10.08 -2.91 4.78
N ASN A 85 -10.49 -4.17 4.81
CA ASN A 85 -11.07 -4.77 6.00
C ASN A 85 -9.97 -5.41 6.85
N PRO A 86 -9.89 -5.13 8.16
CA PRO A 86 -8.81 -5.63 9.02
C PRO A 86 -8.70 -7.16 9.11
N VAL A 87 -9.77 -7.90 8.78
CA VAL A 87 -9.86 -9.38 8.78
C VAL A 87 -9.20 -10.00 10.03
N LEU A 88 -9.45 -9.41 11.21
CA LEU A 88 -8.98 -9.96 12.48
C LEU A 88 -9.83 -11.18 12.85
N LEU A 89 -9.20 -12.17 13.50
CA LEU A 89 -9.88 -13.36 13.99
C LEU A 89 -10.64 -13.02 15.27
N GLU A 90 -11.97 -13.04 15.22
CA GLU A 90 -12.85 -12.59 16.32
C GLU A 90 -12.68 -13.41 17.60
N TRP A 91 -12.24 -14.67 17.49
CA TRP A 91 -12.01 -15.58 18.63
C TRP A 91 -10.63 -15.45 19.25
N ARG A 92 -9.74 -14.61 18.70
CA ARG A 92 -8.41 -14.31 19.23
C ARG A 92 -8.36 -12.94 19.86
N THR A 93 -7.48 -12.77 20.86
CA THR A 93 -7.15 -11.44 21.38
C THR A 93 -6.38 -10.64 20.33
N ILE A 94 -6.27 -9.33 20.52
CA ILE A 94 -5.51 -8.43 19.63
C ILE A 94 -4.05 -8.89 19.56
N LEU A 95 -3.41 -9.17 20.69
CA LEU A 95 -2.04 -9.67 20.71
C LEU A 95 -1.88 -10.95 19.87
N LYS A 96 -2.78 -11.92 20.05
CA LYS A 96 -2.75 -13.18 19.29
C LYS A 96 -3.06 -12.99 17.80
N ASN A 97 -3.86 -11.97 17.45
CA ASN A 97 -4.07 -11.59 16.06
C ASN A 97 -2.79 -11.03 15.45
N VAL A 98 -2.11 -10.13 16.16
CA VAL A 98 -0.85 -9.54 15.69
C VAL A 98 0.23 -10.60 15.54
N MET A 99 0.32 -11.55 16.48
CA MET A 99 1.32 -12.63 16.45
C MET A 99 1.03 -13.72 15.39
N LEU A 100 -0.15 -13.74 14.76
CA LEU A 100 -0.55 -14.80 13.82
C LEU A 100 0.48 -15.10 12.71
N PRO A 101 1.09 -14.11 12.03
CA PRO A 101 2.11 -14.39 11.02
C PRO A 101 3.33 -15.14 11.58
N LEU A 102 3.71 -14.92 12.84
CA LEU A 102 4.84 -15.61 13.48
C LEU A 102 4.54 -17.09 13.79
N GLU A 103 3.28 -17.51 13.76
CA GLU A 103 2.89 -18.92 13.85
C GLU A 103 3.09 -19.66 12.50
N ILE A 104 3.13 -18.91 11.40
CA ILE A 104 3.14 -19.44 10.02
C ILE A 104 4.52 -19.26 9.37
N VAL A 105 5.11 -18.08 9.53
CA VAL A 105 6.41 -17.72 8.95
C VAL A 105 7.52 -18.22 9.87
N PRO A 106 8.48 -19.02 9.37
CA PRO A 106 9.62 -19.45 10.17
C PRO A 106 10.37 -18.24 10.75
N THR A 107 10.57 -18.25 12.05
CA THR A 107 11.33 -17.21 12.77
C THR A 107 12.32 -17.83 13.74
N LYS A 108 13.42 -17.10 13.99
CA LYS A 108 14.41 -17.48 15.01
C LYS A 108 14.05 -16.94 16.41
N LEU A 109 13.01 -16.12 16.51
CA LEU A 109 12.58 -15.51 17.76
C LEU A 109 11.97 -16.55 18.71
N THR A 110 12.34 -16.50 19.98
CA THR A 110 11.65 -17.24 21.04
C THR A 110 10.23 -16.73 21.22
N LYS A 111 9.36 -17.51 21.84
CA LYS A 111 7.97 -17.10 22.11
C LYS A 111 7.87 -15.76 22.85
N LYS A 112 8.81 -15.53 23.78
CA LYS A 112 8.86 -14.27 24.54
C LYS A 112 9.22 -13.10 23.61
N GLU A 113 10.24 -13.25 22.79
CA GLU A 113 10.65 -12.20 21.84
C GLU A 113 9.56 -11.93 20.81
N GLN A 114 8.80 -12.95 20.37
CA GLN A 114 7.64 -12.76 19.51
C GLN A 114 6.54 -11.92 20.19
N GLU A 115 6.24 -12.20 21.45
CA GLU A 115 5.28 -11.43 22.23
C GLU A 115 5.77 -10.00 22.49
N ASP A 116 7.02 -9.82 22.88
CA ASP A 116 7.65 -8.51 23.10
C ASP A 116 7.60 -7.67 21.81
N ARG A 117 7.87 -8.28 20.65
CA ARG A 117 7.78 -7.67 19.35
C ARG A 117 6.34 -7.20 19.03
N ALA A 118 5.35 -8.05 19.25
CA ALA A 118 3.96 -7.72 19.01
C ALA A 118 3.47 -6.57 19.92
N ARG A 119 3.84 -6.60 21.21
CA ARG A 119 3.55 -5.52 22.16
C ARG A 119 4.22 -4.21 21.79
N TYR A 120 5.48 -4.27 21.35
CA TYR A 120 6.18 -3.10 20.84
C TYR A 120 5.43 -2.44 19.66
N LEU A 121 5.01 -3.22 18.64
CA LEU A 121 4.26 -2.69 17.53
C LEU A 121 2.91 -2.10 17.96
N LEU A 122 2.20 -2.79 18.87
CA LEU A 122 0.95 -2.27 19.43
C LEU A 122 1.16 -0.94 20.16
N SER A 123 2.27 -0.79 20.87
CA SER A 123 2.62 0.48 21.54
C SER A 123 2.89 1.61 20.54
N LEU A 124 3.55 1.33 19.42
CA LEU A 124 3.83 2.31 18.36
C LEU A 124 2.55 2.90 17.75
N VAL A 125 1.49 2.09 17.68
CA VAL A 125 0.20 2.54 17.11
C VAL A 125 -0.81 2.96 18.17
N GLY A 126 -0.38 3.15 19.43
CA GLY A 126 -1.25 3.63 20.53
C GLY A 126 -2.27 2.61 21.01
N LEU A 127 -1.98 1.31 20.91
CA LEU A 127 -2.83 0.21 21.37
C LEU A 127 -2.30 -0.48 22.64
N SER A 128 -1.43 0.20 23.43
CA SER A 128 -1.04 -0.29 24.75
C SER A 128 -2.27 -0.44 25.66
N GLY A 129 -2.38 -1.59 26.35
CA GLY A 129 -3.52 -1.90 27.21
C GLY A 129 -4.70 -2.57 26.49
N PHE A 130 -4.62 -2.78 25.17
CA PHE A 130 -5.66 -3.46 24.39
C PHE A 130 -5.25 -4.86 23.94
N GLU A 131 -4.12 -5.37 24.41
CA GLU A 131 -3.51 -6.64 23.99
C GLU A 131 -4.45 -7.84 24.22
N ASP A 132 -5.14 -7.85 25.34
CA ASP A 132 -6.03 -8.94 25.76
C ASP A 132 -7.48 -8.74 25.28
N LYS A 133 -7.78 -7.61 24.66
CA LYS A 133 -9.09 -7.33 24.07
C LYS A 133 -9.33 -8.16 22.81
N ARG A 134 -10.60 -8.36 22.45
CA ARG A 134 -11.02 -8.98 21.19
C ARG A 134 -11.35 -7.92 20.14
N PRO A 135 -11.34 -8.26 18.85
CA PRO A 135 -11.67 -7.31 17.78
C PRO A 135 -13.02 -6.61 17.96
N SER A 136 -14.04 -7.31 18.46
CA SER A 136 -15.37 -6.76 18.75
C SER A 136 -15.40 -5.67 19.83
N GLU A 137 -14.36 -5.57 20.66
CA GLU A 137 -14.23 -4.57 21.72
C GLU A 137 -13.49 -3.29 21.23
N LEU A 138 -13.01 -3.26 19.99
CA LEU A 138 -12.23 -2.16 19.43
C LEU A 138 -13.04 -1.33 18.42
N SER A 139 -12.71 -0.03 18.31
CA SER A 139 -13.23 0.82 17.23
C SER A 139 -12.67 0.38 15.85
N GLY A 140 -13.26 0.87 14.75
CA GLY A 140 -12.79 0.60 13.39
C GLY A 140 -11.33 0.97 13.20
N GLY A 141 -10.93 2.18 13.61
CA GLY A 141 -9.56 2.65 13.54
C GLY A 141 -8.60 1.81 14.38
N MET A 142 -8.98 1.41 15.60
CA MET A 142 -8.16 0.54 16.43
C MET A 142 -7.96 -0.85 15.79
N ARG A 143 -9.00 -1.42 15.18
CA ARG A 143 -8.87 -2.68 14.43
C ARG A 143 -7.92 -2.52 13.24
N GLN A 144 -7.96 -1.38 12.55
CA GLN A 144 -7.07 -1.11 11.43
C GLN A 144 -5.61 -1.00 11.88
N ARG A 145 -5.34 -0.30 13.00
CA ARG A 145 -4.01 -0.24 13.64
C ARG A 145 -3.49 -1.63 14.02
N ALA A 146 -4.33 -2.47 14.63
CA ALA A 146 -3.94 -3.84 14.96
C ALA A 146 -3.65 -4.69 13.71
N SER A 147 -4.42 -4.51 12.63
CA SER A 147 -4.16 -5.17 11.34
C SER A 147 -2.83 -4.73 10.71
N LEU A 148 -2.47 -3.44 10.83
CA LEU A 148 -1.18 -2.94 10.41
C LEU A 148 -0.04 -3.60 11.21
N CYS A 149 -0.14 -3.67 12.55
CA CYS A 149 0.84 -4.38 13.39
C CYS A 149 1.00 -5.84 12.97
N ARG A 150 -0.10 -6.53 12.66
CA ARG A 150 -0.07 -7.91 12.18
C ARG A 150 0.70 -8.03 10.86
N SER A 151 0.55 -7.08 9.94
CA SER A 151 1.27 -7.13 8.67
C SER A 151 2.77 -6.82 8.79
N LEU A 152 3.21 -6.25 9.92
CA LEU A 152 4.61 -5.85 10.19
C LEU A 152 5.35 -6.78 11.15
N VAL A 153 4.64 -7.61 11.93
CA VAL A 153 5.24 -8.35 13.05
C VAL A 153 6.37 -9.29 12.64
N HIS A 154 6.29 -9.86 11.44
CA HIS A 154 7.29 -10.77 10.88
C HIS A 154 8.42 -10.06 10.11
N GLN A 155 8.51 -8.71 10.25
CA GLN A 155 9.52 -7.85 9.63
C GLN A 155 9.62 -8.01 8.10
N PRO A 156 8.54 -7.74 7.37
CA PRO A 156 8.56 -7.87 5.92
C PRO A 156 9.46 -6.80 5.28
N GLU A 157 10.12 -7.14 4.18
CA GLU A 157 10.87 -6.19 3.33
C GLU A 157 9.92 -5.32 2.51
N VAL A 158 8.76 -5.90 2.12
CA VAL A 158 7.71 -5.24 1.35
C VAL A 158 6.40 -5.23 2.13
N LEU A 159 5.78 -4.06 2.25
CA LEU A 159 4.44 -3.89 2.81
C LEU A 159 3.47 -3.42 1.72
N ILE A 160 2.45 -4.24 1.45
CA ILE A 160 1.35 -3.91 0.54
C ILE A 160 0.15 -3.45 1.37
N LEU A 161 -0.38 -2.29 1.04
CA LEU A 161 -1.52 -1.65 1.67
C LEU A 161 -2.64 -1.51 0.63
N ASP A 162 -3.67 -2.35 0.70
CA ASP A 162 -4.78 -2.35 -0.27
C ASP A 162 -5.99 -1.60 0.32
N GLU A 163 -6.12 -0.30 0.00
CA GLU A 163 -7.13 0.64 0.50
C GLU A 163 -7.29 0.64 2.03
N PRO A 164 -6.19 0.68 2.81
CA PRO A 164 -6.22 0.35 4.24
C PRO A 164 -7.01 1.35 5.09
N PHE A 165 -7.27 2.56 4.58
CA PHE A 165 -7.93 3.62 5.36
C PHE A 165 -9.31 4.01 4.79
N GLY A 166 -9.75 3.36 3.72
CA GLY A 166 -10.97 3.74 2.98
C GLY A 166 -12.29 3.65 3.76
N ALA A 167 -12.34 2.83 4.82
CA ALA A 167 -13.55 2.63 5.63
C ALA A 167 -13.64 3.55 6.87
N LEU A 168 -12.70 4.51 7.02
CA LEU A 168 -12.58 5.36 8.21
C LEU A 168 -13.10 6.78 7.95
N ASP A 169 -13.56 7.44 9.02
CA ASP A 169 -13.85 8.86 8.99
C ASP A 169 -12.57 9.68 8.78
N ALA A 170 -12.73 10.96 8.39
CA ALA A 170 -11.61 11.81 7.99
C ALA A 170 -10.55 12.01 9.09
N PHE A 171 -10.97 12.25 10.33
CA PHE A 171 -10.03 12.49 11.44
C PHE A 171 -9.25 11.23 11.81
N THR A 172 -9.95 10.09 11.95
CA THR A 172 -9.31 8.79 12.21
C THR A 172 -8.34 8.41 11.10
N ARG A 173 -8.65 8.75 9.85
CA ARG A 173 -7.80 8.49 8.69
C ARG A 173 -6.51 9.31 8.75
N GLU A 174 -6.61 10.61 8.96
CA GLU A 174 -5.45 11.51 9.07
C GLU A 174 -4.52 11.12 10.23
N ASP A 175 -5.07 10.74 11.37
CA ASP A 175 -4.34 10.23 12.52
C ASP A 175 -3.62 8.90 12.21
N LEU A 176 -4.23 8.04 11.39
CA LEU A 176 -3.58 6.81 10.92
C LEU A 176 -2.48 7.06 9.88
N TRP A 177 -2.59 8.09 9.04
CA TRP A 177 -1.50 8.48 8.14
C TRP A 177 -0.25 8.91 8.92
N GLN A 178 -0.42 9.75 9.96
CA GLN A 178 0.67 10.15 10.84
C GLN A 178 1.27 8.93 11.57
N THR A 179 0.42 8.04 12.09
CA THR A 179 0.84 6.78 12.71
C THR A 179 1.67 5.93 11.73
N MET A 180 1.21 5.80 10.47
CA MET A 180 1.91 5.05 9.42
C MET A 180 3.29 5.62 9.11
N HIS A 181 3.38 6.95 9.04
CA HIS A 181 4.66 7.64 8.84
C HIS A 181 5.64 7.36 9.99
N GLN A 182 5.20 7.51 11.24
CA GLN A 182 5.99 7.19 12.44
C GLN A 182 6.41 5.71 12.48
N VAL A 183 5.53 4.81 12.06
CA VAL A 183 5.85 3.37 11.96
C VAL A 183 6.94 3.14 10.92
N LYS A 184 6.85 3.76 9.73
CA LYS A 184 7.87 3.62 8.68
C LYS A 184 9.24 4.12 9.12
N GLU A 185 9.32 5.18 9.92
CA GLU A 185 10.59 5.68 10.46
C GLU A 185 11.28 4.67 11.41
N LYS A 186 10.50 3.91 12.17
CA LYS A 186 11.00 2.96 13.18
C LYS A 186 11.11 1.52 12.66
N GLU A 187 10.31 1.18 11.67
CA GLU A 187 10.20 -0.12 11.05
C GLU A 187 10.38 0.04 9.54
N PRO A 188 11.64 0.09 9.03
CA PRO A 188 11.89 0.33 7.62
C PRO A 188 11.33 -0.81 6.74
N PHE A 189 10.59 -0.45 5.70
CA PHE A 189 10.09 -1.36 4.67
C PHE A 189 9.90 -0.60 3.36
N THR A 190 9.81 -1.32 2.26
CA THR A 190 9.38 -0.77 0.97
C THR A 190 7.86 -0.86 0.87
N GLY A 191 7.18 0.26 0.62
CA GLY A 191 5.73 0.35 0.66
C GLY A 191 5.09 0.40 -0.73
N VAL A 192 3.98 -0.33 -0.91
CA VAL A 192 3.06 -0.18 -2.04
C VAL A 192 1.67 0.08 -1.49
N LEU A 193 1.14 1.28 -1.72
CA LEU A 193 -0.18 1.70 -1.28
C LEU A 193 -1.14 1.74 -2.46
N ILE A 194 -2.24 1.02 -2.38
CA ILE A 194 -3.37 1.21 -3.27
C ILE A 194 -4.37 2.10 -2.59
N THR A 195 -4.73 3.19 -3.24
CA THR A 195 -5.75 4.10 -2.71
C THR A 195 -6.52 4.82 -3.82
N HIS A 196 -7.67 5.35 -3.48
CA HIS A 196 -8.43 6.30 -4.30
C HIS A 196 -8.40 7.72 -3.72
N ASP A 197 -7.78 7.91 -2.55
CA ASP A 197 -7.61 9.21 -1.90
C ASP A 197 -6.27 9.82 -2.32
N LEU A 198 -6.33 10.94 -3.05
CA LEU A 198 -5.15 11.64 -3.55
C LEU A 198 -4.35 12.32 -2.44
N ARG A 199 -5.02 12.79 -1.37
CA ARG A 199 -4.34 13.39 -0.21
C ARG A 199 -3.50 12.34 0.50
N GLU A 200 -4.06 11.14 0.69
CA GLU A 200 -3.34 9.99 1.24
C GLU A 200 -2.10 9.65 0.40
N SER A 201 -2.24 9.64 -0.93
CA SER A 201 -1.17 9.27 -1.83
C SER A 201 0.02 10.24 -1.75
N ILE A 202 -0.21 11.55 -1.71
CA ILE A 202 0.87 12.54 -1.60
C ILE A 202 1.41 12.67 -0.17
N PHE A 203 0.62 12.33 0.85
CA PHE A 203 1.08 12.36 2.23
C PHE A 203 2.02 11.21 2.55
N LEU A 204 1.72 9.98 2.07
CA LEU A 204 2.46 8.78 2.44
C LEU A 204 3.54 8.39 1.44
N ALA A 205 3.34 8.65 0.14
CA ALA A 205 4.22 8.12 -0.89
C ALA A 205 5.33 9.08 -1.30
N ASP A 206 6.44 8.53 -1.81
CA ASP A 206 7.53 9.25 -2.43
C ASP A 206 7.27 9.43 -3.94
N GLN A 207 6.38 8.58 -4.48
CA GLN A 207 5.95 8.60 -5.87
C GLN A 207 4.51 8.12 -5.98
N VAL A 208 3.72 8.77 -6.84
CA VAL A 208 2.33 8.37 -7.14
C VAL A 208 2.23 7.91 -8.59
N VAL A 209 1.81 6.67 -8.79
CA VAL A 209 1.55 6.06 -10.10
C VAL A 209 0.07 6.11 -10.40
N VAL A 210 -0.32 6.77 -11.47
CA VAL A 210 -1.70 6.82 -11.96
C VAL A 210 -1.90 5.73 -13.01
N LEU A 211 -2.87 4.86 -12.79
CA LEU A 211 -3.26 3.83 -13.75
C LEU A 211 -4.36 4.33 -14.68
N SER A 212 -4.32 3.92 -15.94
CA SER A 212 -5.41 4.15 -16.91
C SER A 212 -6.65 3.32 -16.57
N GLN A 213 -7.75 3.54 -17.33
CA GLN A 213 -8.88 2.59 -17.34
C GLN A 213 -8.42 1.21 -17.80
N ARG A 214 -9.26 0.21 -17.50
CA ARG A 214 -9.06 -1.18 -17.91
C ARG A 214 -9.13 -1.36 -19.43
N PRO A 215 -8.16 -2.10 -20.01
CA PRO A 215 -7.00 -2.73 -19.38
C PRO A 215 -5.95 -1.69 -18.95
N ALA A 216 -5.54 -1.76 -17.67
CA ALA A 216 -4.72 -0.72 -17.07
C ALA A 216 -3.27 -0.76 -17.55
N ARG A 217 -2.74 0.44 -17.78
CA ARG A 217 -1.33 0.75 -18.03
C ARG A 217 -0.90 1.85 -17.08
N THR A 218 0.38 2.03 -16.90
CA THR A 218 0.91 3.22 -16.25
C THR A 218 0.58 4.44 -17.12
N GLN A 219 -0.31 5.31 -16.62
CA GLN A 219 -0.75 6.52 -17.31
C GLN A 219 0.19 7.69 -17.03
N TYR A 220 0.52 7.88 -15.76
CA TYR A 220 1.34 9.00 -15.31
C TYR A 220 2.07 8.61 -14.02
N VAL A 221 3.23 9.23 -13.81
CA VAL A 221 4.01 9.06 -12.58
C VAL A 221 4.35 10.44 -12.05
N LEU A 222 4.03 10.70 -10.79
CA LEU A 222 4.34 11.93 -10.08
C LEU A 222 5.33 11.62 -8.96
N ASP A 223 6.50 12.26 -9.00
CA ASP A 223 7.41 12.27 -7.86
C ASP A 223 6.88 13.26 -6.79
N VAL A 224 6.87 12.82 -5.52
CA VAL A 224 6.45 13.63 -4.40
C VAL A 224 7.71 14.09 -3.64
N PRO A 225 8.11 15.36 -3.74
CA PRO A 225 9.34 15.85 -3.10
C PRO A 225 9.31 15.67 -1.58
N GLN A 226 10.43 15.20 -1.03
CA GLN A 226 10.64 15.08 0.40
C GLN A 226 11.26 16.38 0.95
N THR A 227 10.47 17.41 1.20
CA THR A 227 10.96 18.73 1.61
C THR A 227 10.98 18.97 3.13
N GLY A 228 10.79 17.93 3.96
CA GLY A 228 10.79 18.04 5.42
C GLY A 228 9.98 16.97 6.13
N PRO A 229 9.75 17.12 7.44
CA PRO A 229 8.86 16.23 8.19
C PRO A 229 7.46 16.26 7.56
N ARG A 230 6.87 15.08 7.32
CA ARG A 230 5.50 14.97 6.81
C ARG A 230 4.52 15.14 7.96
N ASP A 231 4.00 16.34 8.13
CA ASP A 231 2.85 16.65 8.97
C ASP A 231 1.61 16.93 8.10
N LEU A 232 0.44 17.01 8.73
CA LEU A 232 -0.81 17.27 8.00
C LEU A 232 -0.85 18.68 7.40
N ASP A 233 -0.11 19.63 7.95
CA ASP A 233 -0.05 21.02 7.45
C ASP A 233 0.57 21.06 6.05
N HIS A 234 1.44 20.10 5.73
CA HIS A 234 2.00 19.94 4.39
C HIS A 234 0.94 19.77 3.29
N LEU A 235 -0.20 19.15 3.63
CA LEU A 235 -1.33 18.98 2.69
C LEU A 235 -2.06 20.29 2.34
N TYR A 236 -1.78 21.36 3.06
CA TYR A 236 -2.40 22.67 2.85
C TYR A 236 -1.45 23.67 2.18
N THR A 237 -0.29 23.22 1.73
CA THR A 237 0.67 24.07 0.98
C THR A 237 0.25 24.25 -0.47
N PRO A 238 0.71 25.33 -1.15
CA PRO A 238 0.48 25.50 -2.59
C PRO A 238 1.00 24.34 -3.43
N GLU A 239 2.14 23.78 -3.08
CA GLU A 239 2.78 22.66 -3.76
C GLU A 239 1.93 21.39 -3.68
N ALA A 240 1.35 21.12 -2.52
CA ALA A 240 0.42 20.01 -2.34
C ALA A 240 -0.86 20.22 -3.16
N ALA A 241 -1.38 21.45 -3.20
CA ALA A 241 -2.55 21.78 -4.01
C ALA A 241 -2.28 21.58 -5.52
N GLU A 242 -1.10 21.95 -5.99
CA GLU A 242 -0.68 21.72 -7.37
C GLU A 242 -0.56 20.22 -7.69
N MET A 243 0.11 19.42 -6.84
CA MET A 243 0.20 17.98 -7.00
C MET A 243 -1.18 17.31 -7.04
N LEU A 244 -2.10 17.73 -6.17
CA LEU A 244 -3.49 17.22 -6.15
C LEU A 244 -4.24 17.59 -7.44
N ALA A 245 -4.04 18.80 -7.98
CA ALA A 245 -4.65 19.23 -9.22
C ALA A 245 -4.13 18.41 -10.42
N ILE A 246 -2.82 18.16 -10.48
CA ILE A 246 -2.18 17.31 -11.50
C ILE A 246 -2.75 15.89 -11.42
N LEU A 247 -2.73 15.28 -10.25
CA LEU A 247 -3.22 13.90 -10.09
C LEU A 247 -4.71 13.78 -10.44
N ARG A 248 -5.53 14.75 -10.04
CA ARG A 248 -6.95 14.80 -10.40
C ARG A 248 -7.13 14.86 -11.91
N HIS A 249 -6.42 15.76 -12.59
CA HIS A 249 -6.45 15.87 -14.05
C HIS A 249 -6.05 14.55 -14.71
N GLN A 250 -4.97 13.91 -14.27
CA GLN A 250 -4.51 12.63 -14.83
C GLN A 250 -5.53 11.50 -14.64
N ILE A 251 -6.28 11.49 -13.54
CA ILE A 251 -7.38 10.55 -13.33
C ILE A 251 -8.56 10.87 -14.27
N GLU A 252 -8.88 12.14 -14.51
CA GLU A 252 -9.90 12.53 -15.48
C GLU A 252 -9.54 12.12 -16.92
N VAL A 253 -8.25 12.28 -17.28
CA VAL A 253 -7.69 11.75 -18.54
C VAL A 253 -7.81 10.23 -18.59
N ALA A 254 -7.39 9.53 -17.52
CA ALA A 254 -7.51 8.09 -17.41
C ALA A 254 -8.95 7.59 -17.53
N GLN A 255 -9.95 8.41 -17.16
CA GLN A 255 -11.39 8.12 -17.30
C GLN A 255 -11.96 8.53 -18.66
N GLY A 256 -11.15 9.13 -19.56
CA GLY A 256 -11.62 9.67 -20.85
C GLY A 256 -12.51 10.91 -20.70
N ARG A 257 -12.44 11.62 -19.56
CA ARG A 257 -13.23 12.82 -19.27
C ARG A 257 -12.53 14.12 -19.60
N ALA A 258 -11.22 14.08 -19.76
CA ALA A 258 -10.39 15.20 -20.17
C ALA A 258 -9.41 14.78 -21.27
N PRO A 259 -9.01 15.71 -22.19
CA PRO A 259 -7.98 15.42 -23.16
C PRO A 259 -6.62 15.22 -22.43
N ALA A 260 -5.78 14.37 -23.01
CA ALA A 260 -4.40 14.23 -22.58
C ALA A 260 -3.63 15.53 -22.96
N GLY A 261 -3.71 16.54 -22.12
CA GLY A 261 -2.94 17.78 -22.28
C GLY A 261 -1.50 17.58 -21.81
N ASP A 262 -0.59 18.39 -22.36
CA ASP A 262 0.82 18.44 -21.97
C ASP A 262 0.93 19.00 -20.53
N THR A 263 0.85 18.13 -19.52
CA THR A 263 1.19 18.47 -18.14
C THR A 263 2.62 18.06 -17.84
N THR A 264 3.57 18.60 -18.64
CA THR A 264 4.96 18.66 -18.21
C THR A 264 5.02 19.68 -17.08
N PRO A 265 5.47 19.35 -15.85
CA PRO A 265 5.73 20.37 -14.85
C PRO A 265 6.69 21.38 -15.46
N ALA A 266 6.33 22.67 -15.42
CA ALA A 266 7.27 23.73 -15.80
C ALA A 266 8.51 23.53 -14.93
N ALA A 267 9.63 23.22 -15.58
CA ALA A 267 10.92 23.22 -14.92
C ALA A 267 11.09 24.61 -14.31
N ALA A 268 11.17 24.66 -12.97
CA ALA A 268 11.52 25.90 -12.28
C ALA A 268 12.94 26.29 -12.76
N GLU A 269 13.02 27.42 -13.47
CA GLU A 269 14.26 28.12 -13.76
C GLU A 269 14.88 28.72 -12.48
#